data_16cec5f4a704d5d2628e8273d2900f82
#
_entry.id   16cec5f4a704d5d2628e8273d2900f82
#
_cell.length_a   1.000
_cell.length_b   1.000
_cell.length_c   1.000
_cell.angle_alpha   90.00
_cell.angle_beta   90.00
_cell.angle_gamma   90.00
#
_symmetry.space_group_name_H-M   'P 1'
#
loop_
_entity.id
_entity.type
_entity.pdbx_description
1 polymer ?
#
loop_
_entity_poly.entity_id
_entity_poly.type
_entity_poly.pdbx_seq_one_letter_code
_entity_poly.pdbx_strand_id
1 'polypeptide(L)'
;LGILGFLASVLTENVVLVFYSIKLGGMGLLFPIYITVAHRMFPFFAGNVVPGYKLWRPLSWLAAVWAFALLHLGLEMANAMRWLWLADVPLFGLTTYATWRWWPRGRMPGLLAVLFYGVAWIPLTFALYSAQSLILLASGEFVLGRAPAHALFIGFFGSLLVAMVTRVTQGHSGRPLIMPWAAWFAYIALQIVTVLRIASEVTTDAYLWYAIVAIGWIVALLPWVCRIGWIYLSPRADGRPG
;
A
#
# COMPACT_ATOMS: atom_id res chain seq x y z
N LEU A 1 5.97 -17.22 -10.11
CA LEU A 1 5.77 -16.82 -11.53
C LEU A 1 6.33 -15.43 -11.79
N GLY A 2 5.97 -14.38 -11.02
CA GLY A 2 6.44 -13.00 -11.25
C GLY A 2 7.97 -12.84 -11.27
N ILE A 3 8.68 -13.45 -10.30
CA ILE A 3 10.16 -13.41 -10.25
C ILE A 3 10.77 -14.14 -11.45
N LEU A 4 10.22 -15.30 -11.82
CA LEU A 4 10.70 -16.05 -13.00
C LEU A 4 10.44 -15.28 -14.30
N GLY A 5 9.28 -14.62 -14.42
CA GLY A 5 8.97 -13.75 -15.54
C GLY A 5 9.92 -12.55 -15.62
N PHE A 6 10.23 -11.93 -14.48
CA PHE A 6 11.20 -10.84 -14.42
C PHE A 6 12.61 -11.30 -14.83
N LEU A 7 13.07 -12.44 -14.31
CA LEU A 7 14.36 -13.01 -14.70
C LEU A 7 14.40 -13.32 -16.20
N ALA A 8 13.35 -13.95 -16.74
CA ALA A 8 13.22 -14.20 -18.16
C ALA A 8 13.26 -12.91 -18.99
N SER A 9 12.63 -11.84 -18.51
CA SER A 9 12.64 -10.53 -19.19
C SER A 9 14.05 -9.93 -19.29
N VAL A 10 14.86 -10.08 -18.24
CA VAL A 10 16.25 -9.62 -18.22
C VAL A 10 17.10 -10.45 -19.18
N LEU A 11 16.91 -11.79 -19.21
CA LEU A 11 17.67 -12.68 -20.07
C LEU A 11 17.30 -12.57 -21.56
N THR A 12 16.05 -12.20 -21.85
CA THR A 12 15.54 -12.07 -23.22
C THR A 12 15.43 -10.63 -23.70
N GLU A 13 15.82 -9.65 -22.88
CA GLU A 13 15.68 -8.20 -23.13
C GLU A 13 14.22 -7.80 -23.50
N ASN A 14 13.24 -8.56 -23.02
CA ASN A 14 11.84 -8.34 -23.34
C ASN A 14 11.15 -7.47 -22.30
N VAL A 15 11.03 -6.17 -22.61
CA VAL A 15 10.41 -5.15 -21.75
C VAL A 15 8.95 -5.47 -21.40
N VAL A 16 8.22 -6.15 -22.30
CA VAL A 16 6.82 -6.52 -22.06
C VAL A 16 6.71 -7.50 -20.89
N LEU A 17 7.63 -8.46 -20.78
CA LEU A 17 7.67 -9.39 -19.65
C LEU A 17 7.96 -8.68 -18.31
N VAL A 18 8.72 -7.57 -18.31
CA VAL A 18 8.93 -6.74 -17.10
C VAL A 18 7.58 -6.21 -16.60
N PHE A 19 6.79 -5.59 -17.49
CA PHE A 19 5.49 -5.04 -17.11
C PHE A 19 4.53 -6.10 -16.60
N TYR A 20 4.43 -7.23 -17.26
CA TYR A 20 3.59 -8.35 -16.80
C TYR A 20 4.05 -8.88 -15.43
N SER A 21 5.35 -9.00 -15.21
CA SER A 21 5.90 -9.45 -13.92
C SER A 21 5.58 -8.49 -12.79
N ILE A 22 5.68 -7.18 -13.02
CA ILE A 22 5.34 -6.13 -12.04
C ILE A 22 3.84 -6.19 -11.71
N LYS A 23 2.98 -6.27 -12.71
CA LYS A 23 1.52 -6.35 -12.53
C LYS A 23 1.12 -7.60 -11.76
N LEU A 24 1.66 -8.76 -12.16
CA LEU A 24 1.42 -10.03 -11.46
C LEU A 24 1.93 -9.97 -10.01
N GLY A 25 3.10 -9.39 -9.78
CA GLY A 25 3.65 -9.21 -8.44
C GLY A 25 2.82 -8.25 -7.57
N GLY A 26 2.38 -7.12 -8.13
CA GLY A 26 1.60 -6.12 -7.42
C GLY A 26 0.17 -6.57 -7.15
N MET A 27 -0.62 -6.76 -8.19
CA MET A 27 -2.05 -7.07 -8.08
C MET A 27 -2.35 -8.57 -7.90
N GLY A 28 -1.47 -9.46 -8.40
CA GLY A 28 -1.67 -10.91 -8.28
C GLY A 28 -1.10 -11.51 -7.00
N LEU A 29 -0.16 -10.86 -6.32
CA LEU A 29 0.47 -11.37 -5.11
C LEU A 29 0.39 -10.40 -3.94
N LEU A 30 0.99 -9.19 -4.06
CA LEU A 30 1.10 -8.28 -2.91
C LEU A 30 -0.26 -7.77 -2.45
N PHE A 31 -1.10 -7.26 -3.34
CA PHE A 31 -2.41 -6.74 -2.97
C PHE A 31 -3.29 -7.80 -2.28
N PRO A 32 -3.46 -9.02 -2.80
CA PRO A 32 -4.17 -10.10 -2.12
C PRO A 32 -3.62 -10.42 -0.73
N ILE A 33 -2.30 -10.47 -0.55
CA ILE A 33 -1.68 -10.71 0.76
C ILE A 33 -2.01 -9.57 1.71
N TYR A 34 -1.73 -8.32 1.31
CA TYR A 34 -1.95 -7.15 2.16
C TYR A 34 -3.41 -6.98 2.58
N ILE A 35 -4.36 -7.13 1.64
CA ILE A 35 -5.78 -6.97 1.96
C ILE A 35 -6.31 -8.10 2.85
N THR A 36 -5.81 -9.33 2.66
CA THR A 36 -6.19 -10.48 3.51
C THR A 36 -5.66 -10.30 4.93
N VAL A 37 -4.42 -9.86 5.08
CA VAL A 37 -3.83 -9.53 6.38
C VAL A 37 -4.58 -8.36 7.02
N ALA A 38 -4.84 -7.28 6.29
CA ALA A 38 -5.57 -6.12 6.77
C ALA A 38 -6.98 -6.48 7.25
N HIS A 39 -7.71 -7.30 6.49
CA HIS A 39 -9.05 -7.78 6.82
C HIS A 39 -9.09 -8.49 8.19
N ARG A 40 -8.04 -9.23 8.53
CA ARG A 40 -7.95 -9.94 9.82
C ARG A 40 -7.39 -9.04 10.93
N MET A 41 -6.29 -8.33 10.66
CA MET A 41 -5.47 -7.70 11.69
C MET A 41 -5.99 -6.33 12.11
N PHE A 42 -6.59 -5.53 11.21
CA PHE A 42 -7.04 -4.18 11.56
C PHE A 42 -8.20 -4.20 12.55
N PRO A 43 -9.29 -4.95 12.29
CA PRO A 43 -10.34 -5.09 13.28
C PRO A 43 -9.86 -5.71 14.60
N PHE A 44 -8.91 -6.65 14.55
CA PHE A 44 -8.31 -7.24 15.74
C PHE A 44 -7.53 -6.21 16.57
N PHE A 45 -6.65 -5.43 15.95
CA PHE A 45 -5.90 -4.40 16.68
C PHE A 45 -6.80 -3.29 17.22
N ALA A 46 -7.80 -2.86 16.45
CA ALA A 46 -8.75 -1.87 16.92
C ALA A 46 -9.60 -2.40 18.11
N GLY A 47 -10.04 -3.65 18.04
CA GLY A 47 -10.82 -4.29 19.11
C GLY A 47 -10.05 -4.44 20.42
N ASN A 48 -8.73 -4.61 20.37
CA ASN A 48 -7.89 -4.73 21.57
C ASN A 48 -7.57 -3.38 22.23
N VAL A 49 -7.76 -2.27 21.53
CA VAL A 49 -7.29 -0.94 21.98
C VAL A 49 -8.42 0.05 22.17
N VAL A 50 -9.47 -0.03 21.32
CA VAL A 50 -10.57 0.94 21.32
C VAL A 50 -11.80 0.33 22.01
N PRO A 51 -12.22 0.88 23.17
CA PRO A 51 -13.41 0.39 23.87
C PRO A 51 -14.66 0.42 22.99
N GLY A 52 -15.45 -0.65 23.01
CA GLY A 52 -16.71 -0.74 22.27
C GLY A 52 -16.55 -0.89 20.75
N TYR A 53 -15.33 -1.16 20.24
CA TYR A 53 -15.10 -1.41 18.82
C TYR A 53 -15.85 -2.65 18.34
N LYS A 54 -16.66 -2.51 17.28
CA LYS A 54 -17.41 -3.63 16.69
C LYS A 54 -16.62 -4.26 15.57
N LEU A 55 -16.18 -5.49 15.77
CA LEU A 55 -15.46 -6.28 14.76
C LEU A 55 -16.32 -6.49 13.52
N TRP A 56 -15.80 -6.10 12.36
CA TRP A 56 -16.44 -6.34 11.06
C TRP A 56 -15.41 -6.94 10.09
N ARG A 57 -15.59 -8.21 9.72
CA ARG A 57 -14.69 -8.97 8.84
C ARG A 57 -15.39 -10.10 8.10
N PRO A 58 -16.42 -9.83 7.28
CA PRO A 58 -17.10 -10.89 6.52
C PRO A 58 -16.20 -11.44 5.42
N LEU A 59 -16.15 -12.77 5.30
CA LEU A 59 -15.38 -13.43 4.24
C LEU A 59 -15.95 -13.15 2.85
N SER A 60 -17.25 -12.95 2.72
CA SER A 60 -17.89 -12.56 1.45
C SER A 60 -17.35 -11.25 0.89
N TRP A 61 -17.09 -10.26 1.75
CA TRP A 61 -16.45 -9.02 1.32
C TRP A 61 -15.02 -9.28 0.81
N LEU A 62 -14.23 -10.08 1.53
CA LEU A 62 -12.88 -10.41 1.12
C LEU A 62 -12.89 -11.17 -0.22
N ALA A 63 -13.79 -12.14 -0.39
CA ALA A 63 -13.96 -12.86 -1.65
C ALA A 63 -14.33 -11.93 -2.82
N ALA A 64 -15.24 -10.97 -2.59
CA ALA A 64 -15.58 -9.98 -3.60
C ALA A 64 -14.37 -9.09 -3.98
N VAL A 65 -13.60 -8.62 -3.01
CA VAL A 65 -12.36 -7.85 -3.27
C VAL A 65 -11.35 -8.68 -4.08
N TRP A 66 -11.17 -9.96 -3.76
CA TRP A 66 -10.30 -10.85 -4.52
C TRP A 66 -10.80 -11.06 -5.96
N ALA A 67 -12.10 -11.27 -6.14
CA ALA A 67 -12.68 -11.46 -7.47
C ALA A 67 -12.46 -10.24 -8.37
N PHE A 68 -12.72 -9.05 -7.87
CA PHE A 68 -12.48 -7.81 -8.63
C PHE A 68 -10.99 -7.49 -8.80
N ALA A 69 -10.12 -7.83 -7.83
CA ALA A 69 -8.68 -7.69 -8.00
C ALA A 69 -8.13 -8.62 -9.09
N LEU A 70 -8.62 -9.85 -9.18
CA LEU A 70 -8.26 -10.78 -10.25
C LEU A 70 -8.83 -10.33 -11.61
N LEU A 71 -10.02 -9.74 -11.63
CA LEU A 71 -10.58 -9.12 -12.84
C LEU A 71 -9.71 -7.95 -13.30
N HIS A 72 -9.31 -7.04 -12.37
CA HIS A 72 -8.38 -5.96 -12.66
C HIS A 72 -7.08 -6.49 -13.29
N LEU A 73 -6.46 -7.46 -12.63
CA LEU A 73 -5.24 -8.10 -13.13
C LEU A 73 -5.44 -8.71 -14.53
N GLY A 74 -6.54 -9.44 -14.74
CA GLY A 74 -6.87 -10.04 -16.04
C GLY A 74 -7.01 -8.99 -17.15
N LEU A 75 -7.70 -7.88 -16.88
CA LEU A 75 -7.84 -6.77 -17.82
C LEU A 75 -6.50 -6.06 -18.09
N GLU A 76 -5.67 -5.87 -17.07
CA GLU A 76 -4.32 -5.33 -17.26
C GLU A 76 -3.43 -6.26 -18.11
N MET A 77 -3.47 -7.57 -17.85
CA MET A 77 -2.71 -8.57 -18.61
C MET A 77 -3.19 -8.67 -20.06
N ALA A 78 -4.48 -8.45 -20.30
CA ALA A 78 -5.07 -8.36 -21.64
C ALA A 78 -4.84 -7.01 -22.33
N ASN A 79 -4.14 -6.08 -21.67
CA ASN A 79 -3.95 -4.69 -22.14
C ASN A 79 -5.28 -3.93 -22.40
N ALA A 80 -6.34 -4.34 -21.69
CA ALA A 80 -7.70 -3.81 -21.83
C ALA A 80 -7.94 -2.59 -20.89
N MET A 81 -7.04 -1.59 -20.90
CA MET A 81 -7.01 -0.47 -19.96
C MET A 81 -8.31 0.35 -19.92
N ARG A 82 -9.02 0.44 -21.05
CA ARG A 82 -10.31 1.14 -21.16
C ARG A 82 -11.44 0.50 -20.34
N TRP A 83 -11.28 -0.77 -19.96
CA TRP A 83 -12.29 -1.55 -19.27
C TRP A 83 -11.97 -1.80 -17.79
N LEU A 84 -10.86 -1.26 -17.29
CA LEU A 84 -10.45 -1.42 -15.88
C LEU A 84 -11.51 -0.91 -14.90
N TRP A 85 -12.28 0.11 -15.25
CA TRP A 85 -13.36 0.62 -14.41
C TRP A 85 -14.39 -0.44 -14.00
N LEU A 86 -14.55 -1.52 -14.81
CA LEU A 86 -15.44 -2.64 -14.44
C LEU A 86 -14.98 -3.36 -13.17
N ALA A 87 -13.69 -3.37 -12.90
CA ALA A 87 -13.10 -3.91 -11.69
C ALA A 87 -12.90 -2.82 -10.61
N ASP A 88 -12.43 -1.65 -11.03
CA ASP A 88 -11.94 -0.62 -10.11
C ASP A 88 -13.06 0.17 -9.43
N VAL A 89 -14.17 0.44 -10.11
CA VAL A 89 -15.33 1.09 -9.49
C VAL A 89 -15.93 0.22 -8.37
N PRO A 90 -16.18 -1.10 -8.56
CA PRO A 90 -16.53 -1.99 -7.47
C PRO A 90 -15.48 -2.05 -6.36
N LEU A 91 -14.18 -2.12 -6.70
CA LEU A 91 -13.09 -2.11 -5.70
C LEU A 91 -13.07 -0.80 -4.90
N PHE A 92 -13.26 0.34 -5.56
CA PHE A 92 -13.40 1.63 -4.88
C PHE A 92 -14.56 1.60 -3.87
N GLY A 93 -15.73 1.14 -4.27
CA GLY A 93 -16.90 1.03 -3.39
C GLY A 93 -16.66 0.08 -2.22
N LEU A 94 -16.17 -1.13 -2.48
CA LEU A 94 -15.88 -2.14 -1.47
C LEU A 94 -14.83 -1.68 -0.47
N THR A 95 -13.74 -1.06 -0.94
CA THR A 95 -12.64 -0.61 -0.08
C THR A 95 -13.00 0.66 0.70
N THR A 96 -13.78 1.58 0.13
CA THR A 96 -14.35 2.73 0.83
C THR A 96 -15.25 2.28 1.98
N TYR A 97 -16.15 1.34 1.70
CA TYR A 97 -17.05 0.78 2.71
C TYR A 97 -16.28 0.10 3.84
N ALA A 98 -15.26 -0.71 3.51
CA ALA A 98 -14.44 -1.37 4.51
C ALA A 98 -13.64 -0.36 5.35
N THR A 99 -13.02 0.64 4.72
CA THR A 99 -12.28 1.70 5.42
C THR A 99 -13.20 2.41 6.41
N TRP A 100 -14.41 2.74 6.02
CA TRP A 100 -15.42 3.33 6.90
C TRP A 100 -15.84 2.40 8.03
N ARG A 101 -16.07 1.10 7.76
CA ARG A 101 -16.49 0.10 8.75
C ARG A 101 -15.39 -0.24 9.76
N TRP A 102 -14.15 -0.27 9.30
CA TRP A 102 -12.99 -0.56 10.15
C TRP A 102 -12.55 0.66 10.95
N TRP A 103 -12.87 1.88 10.51
CA TRP A 103 -12.39 3.11 11.15
C TRP A 103 -12.83 3.19 12.60
N PRO A 104 -11.89 3.24 13.58
CA PRO A 104 -12.23 3.33 14.99
C PRO A 104 -12.85 4.67 15.33
N ARG A 105 -13.98 4.64 16.02
CA ARG A 105 -14.67 5.83 16.50
C ARG A 105 -14.22 6.15 17.92
N GLY A 106 -13.00 6.70 18.07
CA GLY A 106 -12.40 6.99 19.38
C GLY A 106 -10.93 7.37 19.25
N ARG A 107 -10.28 7.59 20.40
CA ARG A 107 -8.86 7.95 20.44
C ARG A 107 -8.00 6.74 20.03
N MET A 108 -7.18 6.93 19.02
CA MET A 108 -6.27 5.90 18.51
C MET A 108 -4.83 6.20 18.99
N PRO A 109 -4.15 5.24 19.63
CA PRO A 109 -2.70 5.33 19.82
C PRO A 109 -1.96 5.40 18.47
N GLY A 110 -0.78 6.02 18.45
CA GLY A 110 -0.04 6.28 17.21
C GLY A 110 0.16 5.07 16.29
N LEU A 111 0.57 3.91 16.85
CA LEU A 111 0.73 2.67 16.08
C LEU A 111 -0.57 2.12 15.46
N LEU A 112 -1.71 2.45 16.04
CA LEU A 112 -3.01 2.09 15.48
C LEU A 112 -3.41 3.12 14.41
N ALA A 113 -3.25 4.40 14.70
CA ALA A 113 -3.62 5.50 13.82
C ALA A 113 -2.94 5.39 12.45
N VAL A 114 -1.63 5.14 12.41
CA VAL A 114 -0.88 5.01 11.14
C VAL A 114 -1.35 3.85 10.27
N LEU A 115 -1.86 2.75 10.86
CA LEU A 115 -2.46 1.67 10.10
C LEU A 115 -3.73 2.13 9.37
N PHE A 116 -4.61 2.84 10.07
CA PHE A 116 -5.88 3.32 9.50
C PHE A 116 -5.69 4.45 8.49
N TYR A 117 -4.73 5.35 8.72
CA TYR A 117 -4.35 6.35 7.71
C TYR A 117 -3.72 5.69 6.47
N GLY A 118 -2.93 4.61 6.67
CA GLY A 118 -2.39 3.83 5.55
C GLY A 118 -3.47 3.13 4.73
N VAL A 119 -4.52 2.57 5.37
CA VAL A 119 -5.60 1.89 4.66
C VAL A 119 -6.46 2.84 3.83
N ALA A 120 -6.51 4.12 4.17
CA ALA A 120 -7.23 5.13 3.39
C ALA A 120 -6.68 5.32 1.96
N TRP A 121 -5.45 4.89 1.71
CA TRP A 121 -4.88 4.88 0.35
C TRP A 121 -5.51 3.85 -0.57
N ILE A 122 -6.13 2.77 -0.05
CA ILE A 122 -6.74 1.75 -0.93
C ILE A 122 -7.91 2.33 -1.75
N PRO A 123 -8.94 2.94 -1.13
CA PRO A 123 -10.01 3.55 -1.90
C PRO A 123 -9.50 4.65 -2.84
N LEU A 124 -8.50 5.45 -2.41
CA LEU A 124 -7.91 6.46 -3.28
C LEU A 124 -7.21 5.84 -4.49
N THR A 125 -6.52 4.72 -4.31
CA THR A 125 -5.91 3.95 -5.41
C THR A 125 -6.95 3.57 -6.46
N PHE A 126 -8.05 2.94 -6.03
CA PHE A 126 -9.08 2.49 -6.97
C PHE A 126 -9.93 3.64 -7.52
N ALA A 127 -10.05 4.75 -6.82
CA ALA A 127 -10.61 5.98 -7.38
C ALA A 127 -9.75 6.51 -8.54
N LEU A 128 -8.42 6.52 -8.37
CA LEU A 128 -7.49 6.96 -9.42
C LEU A 128 -7.50 6.00 -10.63
N TYR A 129 -7.50 4.68 -10.40
CA TYR A 129 -7.63 3.69 -11.49
C TYR A 129 -8.96 3.83 -12.23
N SER A 130 -10.07 3.99 -11.50
CA SER A 130 -11.39 4.23 -12.07
C SER A 130 -11.42 5.50 -12.93
N ALA A 131 -10.91 6.60 -12.39
CA ALA A 131 -10.83 7.88 -13.11
C ALA A 131 -9.98 7.75 -14.39
N GLN A 132 -8.80 7.12 -14.30
CA GLN A 132 -7.92 6.91 -15.45
C GLN A 132 -8.59 6.12 -16.57
N SER A 133 -9.26 5.00 -16.24
CA SER A 133 -9.89 4.16 -17.25
C SER A 133 -11.14 4.82 -17.85
N LEU A 134 -11.91 5.58 -17.06
CA LEU A 134 -13.08 6.32 -17.55
C LEU A 134 -12.66 7.51 -18.45
N ILE A 135 -11.58 8.23 -18.09
CA ILE A 135 -11.02 9.29 -18.94
C ILE A 135 -10.53 8.67 -20.26
N LEU A 136 -9.78 7.57 -20.19
CA LEU A 136 -9.29 6.87 -21.38
C LEU A 136 -10.44 6.37 -22.28
N LEU A 137 -11.56 5.91 -21.68
CA LEU A 137 -12.74 5.49 -22.40
C LEU A 137 -13.42 6.68 -23.11
N ALA A 138 -13.53 7.81 -22.44
CA ALA A 138 -14.26 8.98 -22.91
C ALA A 138 -13.46 9.85 -23.91
N SER A 139 -12.16 10.09 -23.65
CA SER A 139 -11.31 10.99 -24.44
C SER A 139 -10.24 10.29 -25.28
N GLY A 140 -9.93 9.04 -24.99
CA GLY A 140 -8.81 8.32 -25.59
C GLY A 140 -7.45 8.69 -24.97
N GLU A 141 -7.41 9.56 -23.96
CA GLU A 141 -6.17 10.06 -23.35
C GLU A 141 -5.84 9.28 -22.06
N PHE A 142 -4.56 8.93 -21.89
CA PHE A 142 -4.04 8.25 -20.71
C PHE A 142 -3.34 9.26 -19.79
N VAL A 143 -4.14 9.99 -18.98
CA VAL A 143 -3.69 11.21 -18.27
C VAL A 143 -2.92 10.92 -16.98
N LEU A 144 -3.38 9.97 -16.16
CA LEU A 144 -2.83 9.77 -14.81
C LEU A 144 -1.57 8.89 -14.75
N GLY A 145 -1.07 8.40 -15.88
CA GLY A 145 0.15 7.62 -15.94
C GLY A 145 0.19 6.49 -14.92
N ARG A 146 1.19 6.52 -14.04
CA ARG A 146 1.42 5.54 -12.97
C ARG A 146 0.89 6.00 -11.60
N ALA A 147 0.18 7.11 -11.52
CA ALA A 147 -0.33 7.67 -10.27
C ALA A 147 -1.13 6.65 -9.41
N PRO A 148 -2.08 5.84 -9.98
CA PRO A 148 -2.79 4.84 -9.21
C PRO A 148 -1.86 3.78 -8.61
N ALA A 149 -0.88 3.30 -9.37
CA ALA A 149 0.10 2.33 -8.90
C ALA A 149 0.96 2.91 -7.74
N HIS A 150 1.35 4.18 -7.81
CA HIS A 150 2.11 4.81 -6.73
C HIS A 150 1.26 5.04 -5.46
N ALA A 151 -0.02 5.34 -5.60
CA ALA A 151 -0.95 5.36 -4.47
C ALA A 151 -1.01 3.98 -3.78
N LEU A 152 -1.02 2.90 -4.54
CA LEU A 152 -0.99 1.54 -4.01
C LEU A 152 0.35 1.18 -3.36
N PHE A 153 1.46 1.33 -4.11
CA PHE A 153 2.77 0.84 -3.69
C PHE A 153 3.42 1.70 -2.60
N ILE A 154 3.37 3.02 -2.74
CA ILE A 154 3.99 3.93 -1.77
C ILE A 154 2.97 4.28 -0.68
N GLY A 155 1.77 4.71 -1.08
CA GLY A 155 0.73 5.12 -0.16
C GLY A 155 0.26 3.98 0.74
N PHE A 156 -0.27 2.91 0.17
CA PHE A 156 -0.81 1.81 0.95
C PHE A 156 0.28 0.86 1.47
N PHE A 157 1.00 0.17 0.59
CA PHE A 157 1.97 -0.84 1.02
C PHE A 157 3.12 -0.23 1.83
N GLY A 158 3.65 0.91 1.41
CA GLY A 158 4.73 1.60 2.13
C GLY A 158 4.30 2.05 3.52
N SER A 159 3.10 2.62 3.65
CA SER A 159 2.55 3.02 4.96
C SER A 159 2.37 1.84 5.90
N LEU A 160 1.80 0.73 5.39
CA LEU A 160 1.63 -0.47 6.19
C LEU A 160 2.96 -1.12 6.56
N LEU A 161 3.94 -1.10 5.65
CA LEU A 161 5.28 -1.61 5.93
C LEU A 161 5.90 -0.88 7.13
N VAL A 162 5.92 0.46 7.10
CA VAL A 162 6.46 1.26 8.21
C VAL A 162 5.72 0.97 9.52
N ALA A 163 4.39 0.93 9.48
CA ALA A 163 3.56 0.71 10.66
C ALA A 163 3.75 -0.71 11.25
N MET A 164 3.67 -1.73 10.40
CA MET A 164 3.71 -3.13 10.84
C MET A 164 5.12 -3.56 11.25
N VAL A 165 6.15 -3.18 10.49
CA VAL A 165 7.54 -3.49 10.87
C VAL A 165 7.90 -2.82 12.18
N THR A 166 7.52 -1.54 12.38
CA THR A 166 7.73 -0.86 13.67
C THR A 166 7.06 -1.62 14.80
N ARG A 167 5.79 -2.02 14.64
CA ARG A 167 5.03 -2.74 15.65
C ARG A 167 5.64 -4.11 15.98
N VAL A 168 5.95 -4.89 14.95
CA VAL A 168 6.51 -6.25 15.09
C VAL A 168 7.88 -6.19 15.73
N THR A 169 8.76 -5.30 15.27
CA THR A 169 10.11 -5.13 15.81
C THR A 169 10.08 -4.75 17.30
N GLN A 170 9.22 -3.82 17.70
CA GLN A 170 9.08 -3.45 19.11
C GLN A 170 8.55 -4.61 19.96
N GLY A 171 7.52 -5.31 19.48
CA GLY A 171 6.96 -6.46 20.20
C GLY A 171 7.98 -7.57 20.41
N HIS A 172 8.72 -7.95 19.37
CA HIS A 172 9.74 -9.01 19.46
C HIS A 172 11.00 -8.59 20.23
N SER A 173 11.31 -7.31 20.28
CA SER A 173 12.50 -6.80 20.99
C SER A 173 12.23 -6.41 22.45
N GLY A 174 11.02 -6.67 22.98
CA GLY A 174 10.65 -6.31 24.35
C GLY A 174 10.51 -4.80 24.58
N ARG A 175 10.37 -3.99 23.55
CA ARG A 175 10.23 -2.53 23.63
C ARG A 175 8.76 -2.13 23.70
N PRO A 176 8.43 -0.96 24.28
CA PRO A 176 7.06 -0.46 24.33
C PRO A 176 6.45 -0.30 22.94
N LEU A 177 5.18 -0.70 22.78
CA LEU A 177 4.41 -0.57 21.53
C LEU A 177 3.95 0.89 21.33
N ILE A 178 4.87 1.77 21.04
CA ILE A 178 4.63 3.19 20.75
C ILE A 178 5.14 3.55 19.36
N MET A 179 4.70 4.66 18.81
CA MET A 179 5.21 5.18 17.55
C MET A 179 6.40 6.13 17.85
N PRO A 180 7.67 5.69 17.63
CA PRO A 180 8.84 6.52 17.92
C PRO A 180 8.99 7.61 16.86
N TRP A 181 9.77 8.66 17.16
CA TRP A 181 9.97 9.80 16.28
C TRP A 181 10.45 9.41 14.87
N ALA A 182 11.40 8.47 14.77
CA ALA A 182 11.92 8.02 13.48
C ALA A 182 10.84 7.34 12.62
N ALA A 183 9.92 6.61 13.23
CA ALA A 183 8.80 6.00 12.52
C ALA A 183 7.72 7.04 12.15
N TRP A 184 7.46 8.02 13.01
CA TRP A 184 6.59 9.15 12.65
C TRP A 184 7.14 9.96 11.50
N PHE A 185 8.45 10.29 11.55
CA PHE A 185 9.13 11.00 10.46
C PHE A 185 9.02 10.22 9.14
N ALA A 186 9.40 8.93 9.17
CA ALA A 186 9.30 8.08 7.98
C ALA A 186 7.87 8.02 7.43
N TYR A 187 6.89 7.85 8.32
CA TYR A 187 5.50 7.75 7.93
C TYR A 187 4.99 9.03 7.28
N ILE A 188 5.19 10.20 7.92
CA ILE A 188 4.71 11.51 7.41
C ILE A 188 5.42 11.87 6.11
N ALA A 189 6.76 11.73 6.08
CA ALA A 189 7.54 12.00 4.87
C ALA A 189 7.12 11.09 3.71
N LEU A 190 6.80 9.82 3.98
CA LEU A 190 6.29 8.90 2.97
C LEU A 190 4.93 9.33 2.40
N GLN A 191 4.02 9.89 3.23
CA GLN A 191 2.76 10.46 2.74
C GLN A 191 3.03 11.62 1.76
N ILE A 192 3.95 12.53 2.12
CA ILE A 192 4.34 13.65 1.25
C ILE A 192 4.93 13.14 -0.07
N VAL A 193 5.87 12.19 0.01
CA VAL A 193 6.48 11.55 -1.16
C VAL A 193 5.43 10.90 -2.05
N THR A 194 4.43 10.23 -1.47
CA THR A 194 3.33 9.63 -2.23
C THR A 194 2.54 10.67 -3.01
N VAL A 195 2.14 11.76 -2.36
CA VAL A 195 1.40 12.85 -3.01
C VAL A 195 2.22 13.49 -4.13
N LEU A 196 3.50 13.80 -3.86
CA LEU A 196 4.41 14.36 -4.88
C LEU A 196 4.60 13.41 -6.05
N ARG A 197 4.69 12.10 -5.79
CA ARG A 197 4.85 11.09 -6.85
C ARG A 197 3.59 10.95 -7.70
N ILE A 198 2.41 11.04 -7.11
CA ILE A 198 1.14 11.09 -7.85
C ILE A 198 1.08 12.37 -8.70
N ALA A 199 1.39 13.52 -8.11
CA ALA A 199 1.37 14.81 -8.80
C ALA A 199 2.38 14.86 -9.95
N SER A 200 3.53 14.20 -9.84
CA SER A 200 4.56 14.18 -10.88
C SER A 200 4.12 13.54 -12.19
N GLU A 201 3.06 12.73 -12.20
CA GLU A 201 2.53 12.10 -13.42
C GLU A 201 1.77 13.09 -14.33
N VAL A 202 1.34 14.25 -13.77
CA VAL A 202 0.60 15.28 -14.52
C VAL A 202 1.42 16.57 -14.70
N THR A 203 2.72 16.56 -14.36
CA THR A 203 3.62 17.71 -14.51
C THR A 203 4.40 17.65 -15.82
N THR A 204 4.82 18.81 -16.33
CA THR A 204 5.58 18.93 -17.57
C THR A 204 7.05 18.51 -17.43
N ASP A 205 7.64 18.67 -16.23
CA ASP A 205 9.03 18.29 -15.95
C ASP A 205 9.09 17.01 -15.08
N ALA A 206 8.69 15.90 -15.67
CA ALA A 206 8.61 14.62 -14.97
C ALA A 206 9.97 14.15 -14.40
N TYR A 207 11.09 14.39 -15.09
CA TYR A 207 12.41 13.92 -14.65
C TYR A 207 12.87 14.59 -13.36
N LEU A 208 12.70 15.92 -13.25
CA LEU A 208 13.03 16.65 -12.04
C LEU A 208 12.20 16.13 -10.84
N TRP A 209 10.90 15.97 -11.05
CA TRP A 209 10.01 15.45 -10.02
C TRP A 209 10.35 14.02 -9.61
N TYR A 210 10.74 13.16 -10.55
CA TYR A 210 11.18 11.79 -10.24
C TYR A 210 12.45 11.79 -9.39
N ALA A 211 13.41 12.66 -9.67
CA ALA A 211 14.62 12.82 -8.86
C ALA A 211 14.30 13.31 -7.44
N ILE A 212 13.47 14.36 -7.32
CA ILE A 212 13.03 14.89 -6.01
C ILE A 212 12.34 13.81 -5.18
N VAL A 213 11.42 13.07 -5.79
CA VAL A 213 10.66 12.01 -5.11
C VAL A 213 11.57 10.84 -4.71
N ALA A 214 12.52 10.45 -5.55
CA ALA A 214 13.48 9.38 -5.25
C ALA A 214 14.39 9.76 -4.06
N ILE A 215 14.90 10.98 -4.03
CA ILE A 215 15.68 11.50 -2.89
C ILE A 215 14.78 11.57 -1.65
N GLY A 216 13.58 12.12 -1.78
CA GLY A 216 12.61 12.21 -0.71
C GLY A 216 12.28 10.86 -0.09
N TRP A 217 12.17 9.81 -0.90
CA TRP A 217 11.93 8.44 -0.45
C TRP A 217 13.08 7.89 0.40
N ILE A 218 14.33 8.10 -0.04
CA ILE A 218 15.53 7.72 0.72
C ILE A 218 15.58 8.48 2.04
N VAL A 219 15.40 9.81 2.00
CA VAL A 219 15.42 10.66 3.21
C VAL A 219 14.31 10.25 4.19
N ALA A 220 13.12 9.93 3.69
CA ALA A 220 12.00 9.48 4.51
C ALA A 220 12.30 8.19 5.28
N LEU A 221 12.88 7.21 4.62
CA LEU A 221 13.03 5.87 5.19
C LEU A 221 14.35 5.65 5.92
N LEU A 222 15.43 6.35 5.56
CA LEU A 222 16.78 6.11 6.10
C LEU A 222 16.86 6.14 7.63
N PRO A 223 16.34 7.17 8.35
CA PRO A 223 16.42 7.20 9.81
C PRO A 223 15.67 6.04 10.47
N TRP A 224 14.54 5.63 9.89
CA TRP A 224 13.74 4.52 10.37
C TRP A 224 14.42 3.18 10.11
N VAL A 225 14.97 2.95 8.92
CA VAL A 225 15.71 1.73 8.56
C VAL A 225 16.93 1.55 9.47
N CYS A 226 17.71 2.63 9.68
CA CYS A 226 18.87 2.60 10.58
C CYS A 226 18.45 2.24 12.01
N ARG A 227 17.36 2.81 12.52
CA ARG A 227 16.83 2.50 13.84
C ARG A 227 16.36 1.04 13.94
N ILE A 228 15.60 0.56 12.97
CA ILE A 228 15.12 -0.83 12.94
C ILE A 228 16.31 -1.80 12.87
N GLY A 229 17.26 -1.55 11.98
CA GLY A 229 18.49 -2.35 11.88
C GLY A 229 19.26 -2.41 13.20
N TRP A 230 19.43 -1.26 13.87
CA TRP A 230 20.06 -1.21 15.19
C TRP A 230 19.32 -2.07 16.23
N ILE A 231 17.99 -2.04 16.24
CA ILE A 231 17.18 -2.85 17.16
C ILE A 231 17.41 -4.35 16.92
N TYR A 232 17.48 -4.80 15.68
CA TYR A 232 17.74 -6.21 15.34
C TYR A 232 19.17 -6.67 15.71
N LEU A 233 20.13 -5.76 15.71
CA LEU A 233 21.52 -6.02 16.12
C LEU A 233 21.75 -5.85 17.62
N SER A 234 20.74 -5.41 18.38
CA SER A 234 20.84 -5.15 19.82
C SER A 234 20.14 -6.27 20.62
N PRO A 235 20.60 -6.57 21.85
CA PRO A 235 19.88 -7.46 22.74
C PRO A 235 18.45 -6.98 23.02
N ARG A 236 17.58 -7.91 23.39
CA ARG A 236 16.22 -7.59 23.82
C ARG A 236 16.22 -6.64 25.02
N ALA A 237 15.30 -5.67 25.00
CA ALA A 237 15.21 -4.66 26.07
C ALA A 237 14.67 -5.23 27.40
N ASP A 238 13.99 -6.39 27.37
CA ASP A 238 13.43 -7.08 28.54
C ASP A 238 14.35 -8.15 29.13
N GLY A 239 15.59 -8.29 28.62
CA GLY A 239 16.59 -9.25 29.10
C GLY A 239 16.29 -10.72 28.80
N ARG A 240 15.20 -11.04 28.08
CA ARG A 240 14.87 -12.41 27.69
C ARG A 240 15.72 -12.88 26.52
N PRO A 241 15.97 -14.20 26.37
CA PRO A 241 16.66 -14.71 25.19
C PRO A 241 15.86 -14.34 23.92
N GLY A 242 16.59 -14.00 22.86
CA GLY A 242 16.02 -13.60 21.56
C GLY A 242 15.49 -14.76 20.76
#